data_9f87fd5df9c4397659758c2d9a71fe0f
#
_entry.id   9f87fd5df9c4397659758c2d9a71fe0f
#
_cell.length_a   1.000
_cell.length_b   1.000
_cell.length_c   1.000
_cell.angle_alpha   90.00
_cell.angle_beta   90.00
_cell.angle_gamma   90.00
#
_symmetry.space_group_name_H-M   'P 1'
#
loop_
_entity.id
_entity.type
_entity.pdbx_description
1 polymer ?
#
loop_
_entity_poly.entity_id
_entity_poly.type
_entity_poly.pdbx_seq_one_letter_code
_entity_poly.pdbx_strand_id
1 'polypeptide(L)'
;MHQPSIDVREFASKLVLRFGRRVVLINTADGPASCHYPYLGGFSSSAEESLVDCTQVMIDRLPVPFIHLPPGFTDPTMAAALRDRILQMRPDLILSLGTLNPVADLCRGLLDVVSIPFGTYLPMAEPAFVALPRVLVPSDGPALALAGLGTDKVTTIDYCYTRPAMGRARTRAELGVPDDAILTLVIGIRLTQEVTPAFAAALDAAVRAEPRLFFLFVGPLDGYERLIAALPALAGRSRAHGFDPDVIGLLQHADLFLNPPRGGGGASAAYALSSGVPAFTLNAGDVATVVGPDFHLAGYGDFAPLAARFADDADYRGTMRAKARTRFAAISSRDVMLRQILDGVKALRAKA
;
A
#
# COMPACT_ATOMS: atom_id res chain seq x y z
N MET A 1 1.74 11.91 -3.60
CA MET A 1 2.12 10.96 -4.68
C MET A 1 1.58 9.59 -4.29
N HIS A 2 0.95 8.87 -5.22
CA HIS A 2 0.38 7.54 -4.96
C HIS A 2 1.48 6.50 -4.81
N GLN A 3 1.34 5.52 -3.86
CA GLN A 3 2.39 4.53 -3.57
C GLN A 3 2.88 3.77 -4.80
N PRO A 4 2.03 3.25 -5.70
CA PRO A 4 2.48 2.58 -6.92
C PRO A 4 3.40 3.44 -7.81
N SER A 5 3.15 4.73 -7.91
CA SER A 5 4.02 5.65 -8.68
C SER A 5 5.39 5.82 -8.03
N ILE A 6 5.45 5.83 -6.69
CA ILE A 6 6.72 5.84 -5.94
C ILE A 6 7.48 4.55 -6.24
N ASP A 7 6.81 3.41 -6.17
CA ASP A 7 7.43 2.09 -6.36
C ASP A 7 8.02 1.93 -7.76
N VAL A 8 7.27 2.30 -8.80
CA VAL A 8 7.74 2.25 -10.19
C VAL A 8 9.01 3.08 -10.39
N ARG A 9 9.01 4.32 -9.86
CA ARG A 9 10.17 5.22 -9.96
C ARG A 9 11.38 4.65 -9.24
N GLU A 10 11.19 4.14 -8.03
CA GLU A 10 12.30 3.56 -7.25
C GLU A 10 12.82 2.27 -7.85
N PHE A 11 11.94 1.40 -8.38
CA PHE A 11 12.38 0.21 -9.09
C PHE A 11 13.24 0.58 -10.30
N ALA A 12 12.78 1.53 -11.12
CA ALA A 12 13.53 1.97 -12.28
C ALA A 12 14.91 2.53 -11.87
N SER A 13 14.95 3.46 -10.90
CA SER A 13 16.20 4.05 -10.41
C SER A 13 17.16 2.98 -9.87
N LYS A 14 16.69 2.09 -9.02
CA LYS A 14 17.53 1.05 -8.40
C LYS A 14 18.01 0.02 -9.42
N LEU A 15 17.15 -0.43 -10.33
CA LEU A 15 17.55 -1.35 -11.41
C LEU A 15 18.67 -0.77 -12.26
N VAL A 16 18.63 0.52 -12.59
CA VAL A 16 19.70 1.19 -13.31
C VAL A 16 20.93 1.36 -12.44
N LEU A 17 20.81 2.02 -11.27
CA LEU A 17 21.96 2.47 -10.47
C LEU A 17 22.65 1.36 -9.69
N ARG A 18 21.88 0.34 -9.20
CA ARG A 18 22.40 -0.70 -8.33
C ARG A 18 22.61 -2.04 -9.03
N PHE A 19 21.77 -2.32 -10.04
CA PHE A 19 21.81 -3.59 -10.74
C PHE A 19 22.35 -3.48 -12.17
N GLY A 20 22.70 -2.28 -12.65
CA GLY A 20 23.27 -2.03 -13.97
C GLY A 20 22.35 -2.47 -15.12
N ARG A 21 21.02 -2.43 -14.92
CA ARG A 21 20.04 -2.87 -15.91
C ARG A 21 19.58 -1.70 -16.78
N ARG A 22 19.36 -1.97 -18.06
CA ARG A 22 18.61 -1.05 -18.93
C ARG A 22 17.12 -1.21 -18.60
N VAL A 23 16.44 -0.10 -18.40
CA VAL A 23 15.03 -0.07 -18.02
C VAL A 23 14.25 0.74 -19.03
N VAL A 24 13.08 0.23 -19.41
CA VAL A 24 12.03 0.99 -20.11
C VAL A 24 10.80 0.97 -19.23
N LEU A 25 10.24 2.11 -18.95
CA LEU A 25 8.98 2.21 -18.23
C LEU A 25 7.82 2.24 -19.23
N ILE A 26 6.79 1.46 -18.92
CA ILE A 26 5.57 1.42 -19.72
C ILE A 26 4.39 1.67 -18.77
N ASN A 27 3.65 2.75 -19.01
CA ASN A 27 2.37 2.97 -18.36
C ASN A 27 1.27 2.62 -19.37
N THR A 28 0.63 1.49 -19.16
CA THR A 28 -0.46 1.04 -20.04
C THR A 28 -1.75 1.82 -19.80
N ALA A 29 -1.81 2.59 -18.70
CA ALA A 29 -3.01 3.33 -18.28
C ALA A 29 -4.29 2.47 -18.26
N ASP A 30 -4.12 1.14 -18.22
CA ASP A 30 -5.23 0.20 -18.15
C ASP A 30 -5.96 0.35 -16.82
N GLY A 31 -7.26 0.49 -16.91
CA GLY A 31 -8.16 0.39 -15.80
C GLY A 31 -9.43 -0.28 -16.26
N PRO A 32 -10.11 -1.07 -15.40
CA PRO A 32 -11.39 -1.62 -15.80
C PRO A 32 -12.35 -0.48 -16.12
N ALA A 33 -12.94 -0.53 -17.32
CA ALA A 33 -14.04 0.35 -17.67
C ALA A 33 -15.22 0.09 -16.72
N SER A 34 -16.10 1.06 -16.57
CA SER A 34 -17.30 0.95 -15.72
C SER A 34 -18.19 -0.29 -16.09
N CYS A 35 -18.11 -0.77 -17.32
CA CYS A 35 -18.78 -1.98 -17.78
C CYS A 35 -18.24 -3.28 -17.14
N HIS A 36 -17.07 -3.24 -16.53
CA HIS A 36 -16.50 -4.41 -15.83
C HIS A 36 -16.91 -4.49 -14.36
N TYR A 37 -17.59 -3.47 -13.85
CA TYR A 37 -18.18 -3.52 -12.51
C TYR A 37 -19.41 -4.47 -12.53
N PRO A 38 -19.60 -5.35 -11.52
CA PRO A 38 -18.87 -5.46 -10.26
C PRO A 38 -17.65 -6.40 -10.30
N TYR A 39 -17.35 -7.03 -11.41
CA TYR A 39 -16.35 -8.11 -11.50
C TYR A 39 -14.92 -7.62 -11.24
N LEU A 40 -14.59 -6.41 -11.65
CA LEU A 40 -13.28 -5.80 -11.51
C LEU A 40 -13.37 -4.45 -10.77
N GLY A 41 -14.27 -4.33 -9.81
CA GLY A 41 -14.52 -3.09 -9.10
C GLY A 41 -13.28 -2.52 -8.38
N GLY A 42 -13.20 -1.20 -8.33
CA GLY A 42 -12.23 -0.48 -7.50
C GLY A 42 -10.90 -0.11 -8.17
N PHE A 43 -10.72 -0.38 -9.45
CA PHE A 43 -9.56 0.11 -10.20
C PHE A 43 -9.95 1.35 -11.00
N SER A 44 -9.21 2.42 -10.84
CA SER A 44 -9.29 3.58 -11.73
C SER A 44 -7.96 3.74 -12.45
N SER A 45 -7.99 3.81 -13.76
CA SER A 45 -6.83 4.31 -14.50
C SER A 45 -6.83 5.83 -14.39
N SER A 46 -5.73 6.41 -13.97
CA SER A 46 -5.48 7.83 -14.15
C SER A 46 -4.28 7.99 -15.06
N ALA A 47 -4.49 8.54 -16.23
CA ALA A 47 -3.38 9.05 -17.01
C ALA A 47 -3.01 10.42 -16.45
N GLU A 48 -1.72 10.64 -16.27
CA GLU A 48 -1.19 11.96 -16.00
C GLU A 48 -1.05 12.66 -17.34
N GLU A 49 -1.89 13.66 -17.60
CA GLU A 49 -1.92 14.39 -18.87
C GLU A 49 -0.56 14.99 -19.25
N SER A 50 0.21 15.42 -18.25
CA SER A 50 1.57 15.94 -18.44
C SER A 50 2.58 14.92 -18.98
N LEU A 51 2.25 13.64 -18.95
CA LEU A 51 3.11 12.55 -19.43
C LEU A 51 2.66 11.99 -20.79
N VAL A 52 1.52 12.44 -21.31
CA VAL A 52 1.09 12.11 -22.68
C VAL A 52 2.15 12.66 -23.64
N ASP A 53 2.55 11.86 -24.63
CA ASP A 53 3.63 12.16 -25.59
C ASP A 53 5.06 12.20 -25.03
N CYS A 54 5.27 11.98 -23.73
CA CYS A 54 6.62 11.83 -23.19
C CYS A 54 7.25 10.53 -23.65
N THR A 55 8.44 10.60 -24.26
CA THR A 55 9.24 9.44 -24.65
C THR A 55 10.27 9.04 -23.60
N GLN A 56 10.47 9.90 -22.61
CA GLN A 56 11.33 9.63 -21.45
C GLN A 56 10.85 10.41 -20.23
N VAL A 57 11.15 9.88 -19.05
CA VAL A 57 10.91 10.54 -17.76
C VAL A 57 12.21 10.64 -16.97
N MET A 58 12.35 11.74 -16.21
CA MET A 58 13.51 11.91 -15.34
C MET A 58 13.24 11.28 -13.96
N ILE A 59 14.05 10.30 -13.59
CA ILE A 59 13.97 9.64 -12.28
C ILE A 59 15.35 9.75 -11.63
N ASP A 60 15.44 10.41 -10.48
CA ASP A 60 16.69 10.63 -9.76
C ASP A 60 17.81 11.16 -10.67
N ARG A 61 17.49 12.09 -11.56
CA ARG A 61 18.36 12.67 -12.61
C ARG A 61 18.78 11.70 -13.72
N LEU A 62 18.16 10.52 -13.78
CA LEU A 62 18.37 9.56 -14.87
C LEU A 62 17.27 9.71 -15.92
N PRO A 63 17.61 9.85 -17.20
CA PRO A 63 16.64 9.77 -18.29
C PRO A 63 16.26 8.29 -18.48
N VAL A 64 15.01 7.94 -18.18
CA VAL A 64 14.48 6.60 -18.37
C VAL A 64 13.51 6.61 -19.55
N PRO A 65 13.71 5.80 -20.59
CA PRO A 65 12.77 5.68 -21.70
C PRO A 65 11.36 5.34 -21.18
N PHE A 66 10.36 5.98 -21.74
CA PHE A 66 8.99 5.90 -21.27
C PHE A 66 8.02 5.73 -22.43
N ILE A 67 7.05 4.87 -22.25
CA ILE A 67 5.92 4.67 -23.16
C ILE A 67 4.66 4.87 -22.32
N HIS A 68 3.80 5.78 -22.76
CA HIS A 68 2.53 6.04 -22.11
C HIS A 68 1.39 5.81 -23.09
N LEU A 69 0.46 4.93 -22.73
CA LEU A 69 -0.77 4.74 -23.49
C LEU A 69 -1.83 5.73 -23.01
N PRO A 70 -2.76 6.12 -23.89
CA PRO A 70 -3.88 6.95 -23.50
C PRO A 70 -4.73 6.25 -22.42
N PRO A 71 -5.44 7.02 -21.58
CA PRO A 71 -6.25 6.45 -20.51
C PRO A 71 -7.44 5.67 -21.08
N GLY A 72 -7.78 4.60 -20.42
CA GLY A 72 -8.90 3.74 -20.77
C GLY A 72 -8.50 2.28 -20.91
N PHE A 73 -9.45 1.44 -21.22
CA PHE A 73 -9.14 0.04 -21.52
C PHE A 73 -8.42 -0.02 -22.88
N THR A 74 -7.29 -0.69 -22.89
CA THR A 74 -6.44 -0.74 -24.07
C THR A 74 -7.17 -1.39 -25.24
N ASP A 75 -7.27 -0.67 -26.35
CA ASP A 75 -7.73 -1.23 -27.61
C ASP A 75 -6.88 -2.46 -27.97
N PRO A 76 -7.47 -3.59 -28.39
CA PRO A 76 -6.73 -4.81 -28.71
C PRO A 76 -5.65 -4.62 -29.76
N THR A 77 -5.86 -3.72 -30.74
CA THR A 77 -4.87 -3.41 -31.77
C THR A 77 -3.67 -2.66 -31.18
N MET A 78 -3.93 -1.71 -30.29
CA MET A 78 -2.88 -0.99 -29.57
C MET A 78 -2.11 -1.91 -28.63
N ALA A 79 -2.80 -2.81 -27.91
CA ALA A 79 -2.19 -3.79 -27.04
C ALA A 79 -1.27 -4.73 -27.82
N ALA A 80 -1.71 -5.23 -28.99
CA ALA A 80 -0.89 -6.07 -29.86
C ALA A 80 0.33 -5.32 -30.39
N ALA A 81 0.16 -4.07 -30.86
CA ALA A 81 1.27 -3.24 -31.35
C ALA A 81 2.29 -2.96 -30.23
N LEU A 82 1.84 -2.70 -29.00
CA LEU A 82 2.74 -2.50 -27.87
C LEU A 82 3.46 -3.79 -27.49
N ARG A 83 2.77 -4.93 -27.46
CA ARG A 83 3.40 -6.25 -27.28
C ARG A 83 4.53 -6.46 -28.31
N ASP A 84 4.25 -6.23 -29.61
CA ASP A 84 5.24 -6.43 -30.66
C ASP A 84 6.45 -5.50 -30.50
N ARG A 85 6.22 -4.26 -30.07
CA ARG A 85 7.29 -3.32 -29.72
C ARG A 85 8.11 -3.82 -28.51
N ILE A 86 7.47 -4.38 -27.48
CA ILE A 86 8.16 -4.98 -26.32
C ILE A 86 9.03 -6.16 -26.77
N LEU A 87 8.51 -7.03 -27.63
CA LEU A 87 9.27 -8.17 -28.19
C LEU A 87 10.48 -7.72 -28.99
N GLN A 88 10.36 -6.63 -29.78
CA GLN A 88 11.48 -6.04 -30.52
C GLN A 88 12.59 -5.48 -29.58
N MET A 89 12.22 -4.98 -28.41
CA MET A 89 13.19 -4.51 -27.40
C MET A 89 13.98 -5.66 -26.75
N ARG A 90 13.51 -6.90 -26.85
CA ARG A 90 14.13 -8.11 -26.28
C ARG A 90 14.48 -7.97 -24.81
N PRO A 91 13.53 -7.65 -23.93
CA PRO A 91 13.82 -7.56 -22.51
C PRO A 91 14.12 -8.95 -21.93
N ASP A 92 15.02 -9.03 -20.96
CA ASP A 92 15.28 -10.26 -20.21
C ASP A 92 14.12 -10.62 -19.27
N LEU A 93 13.33 -9.62 -18.87
CA LEU A 93 12.27 -9.74 -17.89
C LEU A 93 11.29 -8.57 -17.97
N ILE A 94 10.02 -8.85 -17.77
CA ILE A 94 8.97 -7.86 -17.55
C ILE A 94 8.57 -7.90 -16.07
N LEU A 95 8.69 -6.77 -15.37
CA LEU A 95 8.11 -6.59 -14.03
C LEU A 95 6.75 -5.91 -14.18
N SER A 96 5.69 -6.67 -13.94
CA SER A 96 4.31 -6.19 -13.99
C SER A 96 3.85 -5.82 -12.58
N LEU A 97 3.67 -4.52 -12.32
CA LEU A 97 3.23 -4.03 -11.02
C LEU A 97 1.73 -3.87 -10.99
N GLY A 98 1.08 -4.61 -10.11
CA GLY A 98 -0.37 -4.66 -9.96
C GLY A 98 -0.92 -6.05 -10.22
N THR A 99 -2.25 -6.18 -10.05
CA THR A 99 -2.95 -7.47 -10.17
C THR A 99 -3.47 -7.77 -11.57
N LEU A 100 -3.58 -6.75 -12.41
CA LEU A 100 -4.08 -6.85 -13.78
C LEU A 100 -3.24 -5.94 -14.68
N ASN A 101 -2.66 -6.52 -15.72
CA ASN A 101 -1.92 -5.78 -16.75
C ASN A 101 -2.03 -6.51 -18.09
N PRO A 102 -3.09 -6.25 -18.88
CA PRO A 102 -3.37 -6.97 -20.12
C PRO A 102 -2.21 -7.01 -21.11
N VAL A 103 -1.44 -5.93 -21.23
CA VAL A 103 -0.30 -5.90 -22.15
C VAL A 103 0.83 -6.82 -21.70
N ALA A 104 1.12 -6.85 -20.39
CA ALA A 104 2.10 -7.79 -19.84
C ALA A 104 1.63 -9.23 -20.03
N ASP A 105 0.33 -9.49 -19.85
CA ASP A 105 -0.27 -10.81 -20.02
C ASP A 105 -0.20 -11.30 -21.47
N LEU A 106 -0.31 -10.40 -22.47
CA LEU A 106 -0.10 -10.72 -23.88
C LEU A 106 1.36 -11.09 -24.23
N CYS A 107 2.32 -10.75 -23.37
CA CYS A 107 3.73 -11.15 -23.53
C CYS A 107 4.02 -12.53 -22.93
N ARG A 108 3.09 -13.12 -22.18
CA ARG A 108 3.22 -14.42 -21.56
C ARG A 108 3.53 -15.52 -22.59
N GLY A 109 4.40 -16.46 -22.21
CA GLY A 109 4.84 -17.53 -23.12
C GLY A 109 5.83 -17.10 -24.19
N LEU A 110 6.01 -15.79 -24.40
CA LEU A 110 7.00 -15.20 -25.29
C LEU A 110 8.16 -14.59 -24.51
N LEU A 111 7.88 -14.07 -23.34
CA LEU A 111 8.84 -13.44 -22.42
C LEU A 111 8.51 -13.83 -20.97
N ASP A 112 9.50 -13.74 -20.10
CA ASP A 112 9.26 -13.91 -18.68
C ASP A 112 8.59 -12.68 -18.09
N VAL A 113 7.36 -12.86 -17.64
CA VAL A 113 6.57 -11.84 -16.94
C VAL A 113 6.51 -12.20 -15.47
N VAL A 114 6.94 -11.27 -14.61
CA VAL A 114 6.80 -11.38 -13.15
C VAL A 114 5.73 -10.43 -12.69
N SER A 115 4.65 -10.96 -12.13
CA SER A 115 3.64 -10.17 -11.46
C SER A 115 4.08 -9.85 -10.04
N ILE A 116 3.96 -8.57 -9.68
CA ILE A 116 4.19 -8.04 -8.33
C ILE A 116 2.87 -7.40 -7.90
N PRO A 117 1.94 -8.19 -7.35
CA PRO A 117 0.64 -7.67 -6.94
C PRO A 117 0.78 -6.71 -5.76
N PHE A 118 -0.10 -5.72 -5.70
CA PHE A 118 -0.16 -4.81 -4.57
C PHE A 118 -1.07 -5.36 -3.46
N GLY A 119 -0.65 -5.18 -2.22
CA GLY A 119 -1.39 -5.67 -1.05
C GLY A 119 -1.42 -7.19 -0.96
N THR A 120 -2.56 -7.73 -0.55
CA THR A 120 -2.75 -9.17 -0.33
C THR A 120 -3.34 -9.93 -1.52
N TYR A 121 -3.58 -9.23 -2.63
CA TYR A 121 -4.23 -9.80 -3.81
C TYR A 121 -3.29 -10.74 -4.58
N LEU A 122 -3.90 -11.74 -5.22
CA LEU A 122 -3.22 -12.57 -6.21
C LEU A 122 -3.34 -11.94 -7.61
N PRO A 123 -2.46 -12.28 -8.56
CA PRO A 123 -2.62 -11.82 -9.94
C PRO A 123 -3.92 -12.37 -10.55
N MET A 124 -4.56 -11.57 -11.39
CA MET A 124 -5.78 -11.95 -12.10
C MET A 124 -5.51 -12.62 -13.45
N ALA A 125 -4.25 -12.74 -13.82
CA ALA A 125 -3.78 -13.43 -15.02
C ALA A 125 -2.69 -14.44 -14.65
N GLU A 126 -2.29 -15.25 -15.63
CA GLU A 126 -1.26 -16.27 -15.47
C GLU A 126 0.12 -15.71 -15.90
N PRO A 127 0.86 -14.95 -15.03
CA PRO A 127 2.23 -14.56 -15.33
C PRO A 127 3.15 -15.80 -15.31
N ALA A 128 4.36 -15.65 -15.83
CA ALA A 128 5.35 -16.73 -15.72
C ALA A 128 5.74 -17.00 -14.26
N PHE A 129 5.82 -15.93 -13.44
CA PHE A 129 6.15 -15.97 -12.02
C PHE A 129 5.38 -14.92 -11.23
N VAL A 130 5.22 -15.17 -9.94
CA VAL A 130 4.61 -14.23 -8.98
C VAL A 130 5.62 -13.92 -7.88
N ALA A 131 5.89 -12.64 -7.66
CA ALA A 131 6.60 -12.14 -6.49
C ALA A 131 5.57 -11.62 -5.47
N LEU A 132 5.16 -12.48 -4.53
CA LEU A 132 4.09 -12.20 -3.60
C LEU A 132 4.61 -11.48 -2.36
N PRO A 133 4.08 -10.31 -1.99
CA PRO A 133 4.53 -9.53 -0.84
C PRO A 133 4.03 -10.08 0.52
N ARG A 134 3.78 -11.36 0.60
CA ARG A 134 3.39 -12.10 1.81
C ARG A 134 3.61 -13.61 1.63
N VAL A 135 3.59 -14.33 2.71
CA VAL A 135 3.59 -15.80 2.68
C VAL A 135 2.27 -16.32 2.11
N LEU A 136 2.35 -17.41 1.37
CA LEU A 136 1.15 -18.14 0.90
C LEU A 136 0.36 -18.67 2.08
N VAL A 137 -0.97 -18.56 1.96
CA VAL A 137 -1.93 -19.19 2.88
C VAL A 137 -2.66 -20.34 2.18
N PRO A 138 -3.27 -21.28 2.92
CA PRO A 138 -3.90 -22.47 2.31
C PRO A 138 -4.93 -22.17 1.23
N SER A 139 -5.65 -21.05 1.33
CA SER A 139 -6.65 -20.62 0.33
C SER A 139 -6.04 -20.12 -0.98
N ASP A 140 -4.74 -19.81 -1.02
CA ASP A 140 -4.09 -19.28 -2.23
C ASP A 140 -3.91 -20.36 -3.29
N GLY A 141 -3.65 -21.61 -2.89
CA GLY A 141 -3.43 -22.71 -3.83
C GLY A 141 -4.58 -22.88 -4.83
N PRO A 142 -5.83 -23.02 -4.37
CA PRO A 142 -6.99 -23.09 -5.28
C PRO A 142 -7.16 -21.83 -6.14
N ALA A 143 -6.91 -20.63 -5.58
CA ALA A 143 -7.04 -19.39 -6.34
C ALA A 143 -5.95 -19.24 -7.42
N LEU A 144 -4.71 -19.63 -7.12
CA LEU A 144 -3.62 -19.69 -8.11
C LEU A 144 -3.93 -20.70 -9.20
N ALA A 145 -4.44 -21.88 -8.84
CA ALA A 145 -4.80 -22.92 -9.80
C ALA A 145 -5.91 -22.46 -10.79
N LEU A 146 -6.87 -21.67 -10.31
CA LEU A 146 -7.87 -21.03 -11.19
C LEU A 146 -7.26 -20.04 -12.19
N ALA A 147 -6.14 -19.41 -11.81
CA ALA A 147 -5.36 -18.54 -12.70
C ALA A 147 -4.33 -19.33 -13.55
N GLY A 148 -4.35 -20.66 -13.53
CA GLY A 148 -3.39 -21.51 -14.26
C GLY A 148 -1.99 -21.57 -13.63
N LEU A 149 -1.83 -21.13 -12.38
CA LEU A 149 -0.55 -21.06 -11.68
C LEU A 149 -0.41 -22.14 -10.61
N GLY A 150 0.75 -22.79 -10.58
CA GLY A 150 1.17 -23.59 -9.43
C GLY A 150 1.82 -22.73 -8.34
N THR A 151 1.79 -23.20 -7.10
CA THR A 151 2.51 -22.56 -5.98
C THR A 151 4.03 -22.57 -6.18
N ASP A 152 4.55 -23.47 -7.00
CA ASP A 152 5.95 -23.55 -7.43
C ASP A 152 6.40 -22.37 -8.29
N LYS A 153 5.46 -21.58 -8.84
CA LYS A 153 5.72 -20.36 -9.60
C LYS A 153 5.70 -19.09 -8.73
N VAL A 154 5.57 -19.24 -7.42
CA VAL A 154 5.47 -18.11 -6.48
C VAL A 154 6.76 -17.99 -5.67
N THR A 155 7.32 -16.78 -5.62
CA THR A 155 8.36 -16.40 -4.66
C THR A 155 7.79 -15.38 -3.68
N THR A 156 8.12 -15.53 -2.40
CA THR A 156 7.75 -14.55 -1.37
C THR A 156 8.81 -13.45 -1.33
N ILE A 157 8.35 -12.22 -1.22
CA ILE A 157 9.21 -11.05 -1.07
C ILE A 157 8.79 -10.22 0.15
N ASP A 158 9.75 -9.52 0.73
CA ASP A 158 9.49 -8.50 1.74
C ASP A 158 9.15 -7.18 1.04
N TYR A 159 7.87 -6.83 1.00
CA TYR A 159 7.47 -5.56 0.38
C TYR A 159 8.03 -4.38 1.17
N CYS A 160 8.70 -3.50 0.47
CA CYS A 160 9.41 -2.38 1.08
C CYS A 160 8.74 -1.03 0.80
N TYR A 161 8.80 -0.17 1.80
CA TYR A 161 8.25 1.19 1.75
C TYR A 161 9.36 2.21 1.90
N THR A 162 9.34 3.24 1.06
CA THR A 162 10.26 4.36 1.20
C THR A 162 9.67 5.40 2.14
N ARG A 163 10.51 5.89 3.03
CA ARG A 163 10.11 7.00 3.90
C ARG A 163 9.89 8.26 3.04
N PRO A 164 8.71 8.88 3.07
CA PRO A 164 8.49 10.15 2.40
C PRO A 164 9.38 11.26 2.99
N ALA A 165 9.54 12.33 2.22
CA ALA A 165 10.19 13.53 2.74
C ALA A 165 9.47 14.03 4.00
N MET A 166 10.20 14.71 4.88
CA MET A 166 9.62 15.34 6.06
C MET A 166 8.60 16.39 5.62
N GLY A 167 7.40 16.25 6.15
CA GLY A 167 6.34 17.21 5.93
C GLY A 167 6.42 18.41 6.89
N ARG A 168 5.54 19.37 6.69
CA ARG A 168 5.38 20.50 7.60
C ARG A 168 4.81 20.02 8.93
N ALA A 169 5.51 20.26 10.02
CA ALA A 169 4.99 20.03 11.37
C ALA A 169 3.73 20.91 11.59
N ARG A 170 2.69 20.30 12.14
CA ARG A 170 1.44 21.00 12.49
C ARG A 170 1.24 20.94 13.98
N THR A 171 0.69 21.99 14.57
CA THR A 171 0.38 21.99 16.00
C THR A 171 -0.91 21.22 16.28
N ARG A 172 -1.07 20.74 17.51
CA ARG A 172 -2.34 20.12 17.96
C ARG A 172 -3.52 21.08 17.81
N ALA A 173 -3.31 22.37 18.08
CA ALA A 173 -4.32 23.43 17.92
C ALA A 173 -4.78 23.56 16.45
N GLU A 174 -3.84 23.56 15.47
CA GLU A 174 -4.21 23.57 14.03
C GLU A 174 -5.06 22.35 13.64
N LEU A 175 -4.83 21.22 14.29
CA LEU A 175 -5.58 19.97 14.07
C LEU A 175 -6.88 19.91 14.90
N GLY A 176 -7.12 20.86 15.80
CA GLY A 176 -8.25 20.85 16.72
C GLY A 176 -8.20 19.70 17.73
N VAL A 177 -7.00 19.29 18.12
CA VAL A 177 -6.74 18.19 19.06
C VAL A 177 -6.43 18.76 20.43
N PRO A 178 -7.13 18.32 21.50
CA PRO A 178 -6.81 18.74 22.87
C PRO A 178 -5.37 18.38 23.26
N ASP A 179 -4.75 19.22 24.10
CA ASP A 179 -3.34 19.04 24.48
C ASP A 179 -3.09 17.76 25.29
N ASP A 180 -4.07 17.35 26.09
CA ASP A 180 -4.04 16.13 26.92
C ASP A 180 -4.44 14.85 26.16
N ALA A 181 -4.84 14.98 24.90
CA ALA A 181 -5.35 13.85 24.13
C ALA A 181 -4.26 12.85 23.72
N ILE A 182 -4.62 11.57 23.68
CA ILE A 182 -3.89 10.50 23.00
C ILE A 182 -4.31 10.55 21.53
N LEU A 183 -3.53 11.27 20.71
CA LEU A 183 -3.88 11.43 19.30
C LEU A 183 -3.66 10.15 18.51
N THR A 184 -4.76 9.57 18.06
CA THR A 184 -4.79 8.36 17.23
C THR A 184 -5.22 8.71 15.80
N LEU A 185 -4.38 8.43 14.81
CA LEU A 185 -4.71 8.63 13.41
C LEU A 185 -5.36 7.40 12.80
N VAL A 186 -6.42 7.62 12.03
CA VAL A 186 -7.05 6.64 11.12
C VAL A 186 -6.93 7.19 9.70
N ILE A 187 -6.03 6.62 8.89
CA ILE A 187 -5.67 7.20 7.59
C ILE A 187 -6.10 6.29 6.45
N GLY A 188 -6.79 6.80 5.45
CA GLY A 188 -7.17 6.06 4.25
C GLY A 188 -7.86 6.92 3.20
N ILE A 189 -7.75 6.51 1.93
CA ILE A 189 -8.43 7.18 0.81
C ILE A 189 -9.85 6.64 0.57
N ARG A 190 -10.26 5.63 1.32
CA ARG A 190 -11.58 4.97 1.23
C ARG A 190 -12.25 4.87 2.59
N LEU A 191 -12.01 5.83 3.48
CA LEU A 191 -12.57 5.80 4.84
C LEU A 191 -14.09 5.73 4.84
N THR A 192 -14.77 6.32 3.86
CA THR A 192 -16.24 6.23 3.71
C THR A 192 -16.73 4.78 3.67
N GLN A 193 -15.95 3.86 3.09
CA GLN A 193 -16.30 2.43 3.03
C GLN A 193 -15.66 1.62 4.17
N GLU A 194 -14.51 2.06 4.67
CA GLU A 194 -13.68 1.32 5.63
C GLU A 194 -14.07 1.60 7.09
N VAL A 195 -14.57 2.80 7.39
CA VAL A 195 -15.09 3.15 8.72
C VAL A 195 -16.55 2.68 8.83
N THR A 196 -16.69 1.39 9.05
CA THR A 196 -18.02 0.76 9.20
C THR A 196 -18.69 1.18 10.52
N PRO A 197 -20.04 1.08 10.64
CA PRO A 197 -20.73 1.31 11.91
C PRO A 197 -20.19 0.47 13.07
N ALA A 198 -19.80 -0.77 12.80
CA ALA A 198 -19.22 -1.65 13.82
C ALA A 198 -17.84 -1.16 14.29
N PHE A 199 -17.00 -0.68 13.37
CA PHE A 199 -15.71 -0.09 13.73
C PHE A 199 -15.92 1.21 14.52
N ALA A 200 -16.80 2.09 14.08
CA ALA A 200 -17.11 3.34 14.78
C ALA A 200 -17.67 3.08 16.19
N ALA A 201 -18.53 2.07 16.36
CA ALA A 201 -19.01 1.67 17.69
C ALA A 201 -17.88 1.15 18.60
N ALA A 202 -16.90 0.44 18.03
CA ALA A 202 -15.72 0.01 18.78
C ALA A 202 -14.85 1.21 19.21
N LEU A 203 -14.71 2.24 18.37
CA LEU A 203 -14.01 3.48 18.74
C LEU A 203 -14.76 4.25 19.84
N ASP A 204 -16.09 4.31 19.77
CA ASP A 204 -16.92 4.95 20.79
C ASP A 204 -16.77 4.24 22.14
N ALA A 205 -16.76 2.90 22.13
CA ALA A 205 -16.48 2.11 23.33
C ALA A 205 -15.05 2.35 23.85
N ALA A 206 -14.07 2.49 22.97
CA ALA A 206 -12.69 2.78 23.34
C ALA A 206 -12.56 4.16 24.01
N VAL A 207 -13.25 5.19 23.49
CA VAL A 207 -13.29 6.52 24.13
C VAL A 207 -13.97 6.48 25.50
N ARG A 208 -15.02 5.69 25.66
CA ARG A 208 -15.65 5.51 26.99
C ARG A 208 -14.70 4.87 28.01
N ALA A 209 -13.88 3.93 27.58
CA ALA A 209 -12.91 3.25 28.43
C ALA A 209 -11.66 4.10 28.70
N GLU A 210 -11.22 4.92 27.73
CA GLU A 210 -10.09 5.84 27.85
C GLU A 210 -10.47 7.21 27.26
N PRO A 211 -10.98 8.13 28.10
CA PRO A 211 -11.48 9.43 27.64
C PRO A 211 -10.45 10.38 27.03
N ARG A 212 -9.15 10.11 27.18
CA ARG A 212 -8.07 10.88 26.55
C ARG A 212 -7.89 10.52 25.08
N LEU A 213 -8.42 9.40 24.60
CA LEU A 213 -8.36 9.06 23.18
C LEU A 213 -9.01 10.14 22.32
N PHE A 214 -8.34 10.51 21.24
CA PHE A 214 -8.86 11.41 20.21
C PHE A 214 -8.54 10.84 18.84
N PHE A 215 -9.58 10.59 18.04
CA PHE A 215 -9.43 10.01 16.71
C PHE A 215 -9.46 11.08 15.63
N LEU A 216 -8.39 11.19 14.86
CA LEU A 216 -8.33 12.05 13.67
C LEU A 216 -8.42 11.18 12.42
N PHE A 217 -9.54 11.31 11.69
CA PHE A 217 -9.75 10.60 10.42
C PHE A 217 -9.15 11.40 9.28
N VAL A 218 -8.13 10.86 8.62
CA VAL A 218 -7.38 11.53 7.55
C VAL A 218 -7.70 10.86 6.23
N GLY A 219 -8.50 11.50 5.42
CA GLY A 219 -9.01 11.04 4.13
C GLY A 219 -10.51 11.28 3.97
N PRO A 220 -11.07 10.98 2.78
CA PRO A 220 -12.49 11.13 2.53
C PRO A 220 -13.33 10.25 3.47
N LEU A 221 -14.23 10.85 4.22
CA LEU A 221 -15.16 10.18 5.13
C LEU A 221 -16.53 10.84 5.03
N ASP A 222 -17.24 10.53 3.94
CA ASP A 222 -18.56 11.05 3.68
C ASP A 222 -19.55 10.55 4.73
N GLY A 223 -20.42 11.45 5.18
CA GLY A 223 -21.42 11.11 6.19
C GLY A 223 -20.87 11.00 7.63
N TYR A 224 -19.67 11.52 7.89
CA TYR A 224 -19.07 11.54 9.21
C TYR A 224 -20.02 12.02 10.31
N GLU A 225 -20.67 13.17 10.11
CA GLU A 225 -21.62 13.75 11.10
C GLU A 225 -22.78 12.80 11.42
N ARG A 226 -23.29 12.11 10.40
CA ARG A 226 -24.35 11.11 10.58
C ARG A 226 -23.84 9.88 11.34
N LEU A 227 -22.62 9.47 11.05
CA LEU A 227 -21.99 8.31 11.71
C LEU A 227 -21.82 8.56 13.21
N ILE A 228 -21.32 9.75 13.60
CA ILE A 228 -21.04 10.07 15.00
C ILE A 228 -22.29 10.50 15.80
N ALA A 229 -23.39 10.90 15.13
CA ALA A 229 -24.60 11.35 15.80
C ALA A 229 -25.18 10.32 16.80
N ALA A 230 -24.99 9.02 16.55
CA ALA A 230 -25.39 7.94 17.43
C ALA A 230 -24.28 7.48 18.41
N LEU A 231 -23.12 8.14 18.41
CA LEU A 231 -21.89 7.73 19.11
C LEU A 231 -21.33 8.91 19.94
N PRO A 232 -21.99 9.28 21.05
CA PRO A 232 -21.73 10.52 21.76
C PRO A 232 -20.32 10.64 22.36
N ALA A 233 -19.69 9.53 22.76
CA ALA A 233 -18.33 9.56 23.25
C ALA A 233 -17.35 9.86 22.09
N LEU A 234 -17.53 9.19 20.95
CA LEU A 234 -16.71 9.40 19.77
C LEU A 234 -16.91 10.81 19.19
N ALA A 235 -18.16 11.34 19.16
CA ALA A 235 -18.47 12.66 18.65
C ALA A 235 -17.67 13.78 19.36
N GLY A 236 -17.51 13.67 20.69
CA GLY A 236 -16.73 14.62 21.47
C GLY A 236 -15.20 14.44 21.38
N ARG A 237 -14.75 13.33 20.82
CA ARG A 237 -13.34 12.92 20.79
C ARG A 237 -12.87 12.43 19.42
N SER A 238 -13.47 12.96 18.36
CA SER A 238 -13.01 12.68 17.01
C SER A 238 -13.23 13.87 16.07
N ARG A 239 -12.54 13.82 14.94
CA ARG A 239 -12.67 14.80 13.87
C ARG A 239 -12.37 14.18 12.51
N ALA A 240 -13.17 14.52 11.50
CA ALA A 240 -12.83 14.27 10.11
C ALA A 240 -11.95 15.43 9.60
N HIS A 241 -10.71 15.09 9.22
CA HIS A 241 -9.74 16.07 8.70
C HIS A 241 -9.84 16.26 7.19
N GLY A 242 -10.40 15.23 6.50
CA GLY A 242 -10.37 15.19 5.04
C GLY A 242 -9.05 14.72 4.48
N PHE A 243 -8.90 14.83 3.15
CA PHE A 243 -7.66 14.43 2.47
C PHE A 243 -6.52 15.41 2.78
N ASP A 244 -5.38 14.86 3.18
CA ASP A 244 -4.15 15.63 3.38
C ASP A 244 -2.98 14.94 2.65
N PRO A 245 -2.32 15.63 1.71
CA PRO A 245 -1.16 15.07 1.01
C PRO A 245 0.09 14.95 1.90
N ASP A 246 0.13 15.68 3.02
CA ASP A 246 1.25 15.70 3.97
C ASP A 246 0.97 14.85 5.22
N VAL A 247 0.75 13.57 4.99
CA VAL A 247 0.53 12.60 6.07
C VAL A 247 1.70 12.56 7.07
N ILE A 248 2.93 12.79 6.60
CA ILE A 248 4.12 12.78 7.48
C ILE A 248 4.09 13.97 8.45
N GLY A 249 3.63 15.14 8.01
CA GLY A 249 3.44 16.29 8.89
C GLY A 249 2.44 16.00 10.02
N LEU A 250 1.36 15.28 9.71
CA LEU A 250 0.36 14.86 10.71
C LEU A 250 0.94 13.82 11.69
N LEU A 251 1.70 12.85 11.19
CA LEU A 251 2.29 11.78 11.99
C LEU A 251 3.35 12.28 13.00
N GLN A 252 3.91 13.46 12.83
CA GLN A 252 4.86 14.04 13.79
C GLN A 252 4.23 14.27 15.18
N HIS A 253 2.92 14.49 15.24
CA HIS A 253 2.19 14.76 16.49
C HIS A 253 1.33 13.60 16.96
N ALA A 254 1.24 12.54 16.15
CA ALA A 254 0.47 11.37 16.50
C ALA A 254 1.15 10.54 17.60
N ASP A 255 0.33 10.02 18.49
CA ASP A 255 0.75 9.06 19.48
C ASP A 255 0.62 7.64 18.96
N LEU A 256 -0.50 7.34 18.29
CA LEU A 256 -0.86 6.03 17.79
C LEU A 256 -1.45 6.12 16.36
N PHE A 257 -1.40 5.01 15.67
CA PHE A 257 -2.16 4.78 14.43
C PHE A 257 -3.04 3.56 14.64
N LEU A 258 -4.29 3.64 14.19
CA LEU A 258 -5.22 2.50 14.23
C LEU A 258 -5.78 2.24 12.83
N ASN A 259 -5.61 1.01 12.35
CA ASN A 259 -6.10 0.60 11.05
C ASN A 259 -7.56 0.11 11.13
N PRO A 260 -8.49 0.63 10.31
CA PRO A 260 -9.83 0.06 10.20
C PRO A 260 -9.81 -1.33 9.55
N PRO A 261 -10.92 -2.12 9.61
CA PRO A 261 -11.01 -3.41 8.95
C PRO A 261 -10.96 -3.24 7.42
N ARG A 262 -9.83 -3.60 6.81
CA ARG A 262 -9.63 -3.48 5.35
C ARG A 262 -8.51 -4.39 4.86
N GLY A 263 -8.50 -4.67 3.54
CA GLY A 263 -7.43 -5.45 2.91
C GLY A 263 -6.17 -4.65 2.60
N GLY A 264 -6.31 -3.31 2.36
CA GLY A 264 -5.23 -2.41 1.96
C GLY A 264 -4.78 -1.47 3.09
N GLY A 265 -3.94 -0.48 2.77
CA GLY A 265 -3.51 0.58 3.71
C GLY A 265 -2.08 0.45 4.23
N GLY A 266 -1.30 -0.51 3.72
CA GLY A 266 0.06 -0.79 4.17
C GLY A 266 0.99 0.43 4.14
N ALA A 267 0.86 1.29 3.13
CA ALA A 267 1.67 2.51 3.04
C ALA A 267 1.44 3.47 4.21
N SER A 268 0.18 3.69 4.62
CA SER A 268 -0.14 4.57 5.75
C SER A 268 0.45 4.03 7.05
N ALA A 269 0.36 2.72 7.28
CA ALA A 269 0.96 2.06 8.43
C ALA A 269 2.49 2.14 8.41
N ALA A 270 3.12 1.90 7.25
CA ALA A 270 4.57 2.03 7.10
C ALA A 270 5.04 3.46 7.39
N TYR A 271 4.29 4.48 6.98
CA TYR A 271 4.59 5.88 7.29
C TYR A 271 4.47 6.18 8.79
N ALA A 272 3.46 5.62 9.47
CA ALA A 272 3.35 5.69 10.92
C ALA A 272 4.59 5.09 11.59
N LEU A 273 4.95 3.85 11.23
CA LEU A 273 6.15 3.18 11.75
C LEU A 273 7.43 3.99 11.48
N SER A 274 7.57 4.60 10.28
CA SER A 274 8.72 5.43 9.92
C SER A 274 8.87 6.68 10.78
N SER A 275 7.75 7.17 11.30
CA SER A 275 7.68 8.32 12.22
C SER A 275 7.82 7.89 13.69
N GLY A 276 8.00 6.60 13.97
CA GLY A 276 8.05 6.04 15.31
C GLY A 276 6.67 6.01 16.00
N VAL A 277 5.59 6.05 15.23
CA VAL A 277 4.21 5.93 15.71
C VAL A 277 3.80 4.45 15.65
N PRO A 278 3.48 3.82 16.79
CA PRO A 278 2.98 2.45 16.82
C PRO A 278 1.68 2.33 16.03
N ALA A 279 1.63 1.34 15.11
CA ALA A 279 0.51 1.17 14.19
C ALA A 279 -0.22 -0.15 14.47
N PHE A 280 -1.40 -0.06 15.04
CA PHE A 280 -2.19 -1.21 15.48
C PHE A 280 -3.23 -1.62 14.43
N THR A 281 -3.43 -2.92 14.31
CA THR A 281 -4.39 -3.53 13.37
C THR A 281 -4.85 -4.91 13.85
N LEU A 282 -5.97 -5.38 13.33
CA LEU A 282 -6.29 -6.80 13.41
C LEU A 282 -5.30 -7.62 12.57
N ASN A 283 -5.13 -8.90 12.89
CA ASN A 283 -4.25 -9.80 12.12
C ASN A 283 -4.90 -10.19 10.78
N ALA A 284 -5.12 -9.18 9.92
CA ALA A 284 -5.72 -9.35 8.60
C ALA A 284 -5.26 -8.24 7.64
N GLY A 285 -5.22 -8.55 6.35
CA GLY A 285 -4.83 -7.62 5.29
C GLY A 285 -3.32 -7.33 5.23
N ASP A 286 -2.95 -6.40 4.35
CA ASP A 286 -1.55 -6.03 4.13
C ASP A 286 -0.94 -5.27 5.32
N VAL A 287 -1.76 -4.49 6.04
CA VAL A 287 -1.31 -3.74 7.21
C VAL A 287 -0.76 -4.69 8.28
N ALA A 288 -1.39 -5.85 8.51
CA ALA A 288 -0.90 -6.84 9.46
C ALA A 288 0.52 -7.33 9.09
N THR A 289 0.75 -7.61 7.81
CA THR A 289 2.09 -7.98 7.31
C THR A 289 3.09 -6.84 7.51
N VAL A 290 2.69 -5.60 7.22
CA VAL A 290 3.54 -4.41 7.33
C VAL A 290 3.96 -4.16 8.76
N VAL A 291 3.02 -4.14 9.70
CA VAL A 291 3.33 -3.78 11.09
C VAL A 291 3.98 -4.91 11.89
N GLY A 292 3.68 -6.16 11.53
CA GLY A 292 4.18 -7.34 12.23
C GLY A 292 3.44 -7.63 13.55
N PRO A 293 3.75 -8.79 14.15
CA PRO A 293 2.95 -9.36 15.26
C PRO A 293 2.92 -8.50 16.53
N ASP A 294 3.94 -7.67 16.77
CA ASP A 294 3.99 -6.79 17.96
C ASP A 294 2.85 -5.76 18.00
N PHE A 295 2.18 -5.51 16.87
CA PHE A 295 1.14 -4.50 16.73
C PHE A 295 -0.22 -5.10 16.35
N HIS A 296 -0.38 -6.42 16.44
CA HIS A 296 -1.66 -7.06 16.20
C HIS A 296 -2.56 -6.97 17.44
N LEU A 297 -3.82 -6.65 17.19
CA LEU A 297 -4.90 -6.71 18.16
C LEU A 297 -5.67 -8.02 17.95
N ALA A 298 -6.12 -8.67 19.02
CA ALA A 298 -7.08 -9.75 18.92
C ALA A 298 -8.49 -9.21 18.58
N GLY A 299 -8.79 -8.00 19.01
CA GLY A 299 -9.99 -7.25 18.69
C GLY A 299 -9.81 -5.77 19.01
N TYR A 300 -10.66 -4.90 18.46
CA TYR A 300 -10.57 -3.45 18.74
C TYR A 300 -10.85 -3.10 20.21
N GLY A 301 -11.44 -4.01 21.00
CA GLY A 301 -11.59 -3.84 22.45
C GLY A 301 -10.27 -3.77 23.21
N ASP A 302 -9.19 -4.31 22.64
CA ASP A 302 -7.85 -4.29 23.24
C ASP A 302 -7.17 -2.93 23.11
N PHE A 303 -7.70 -2.05 22.25
CA PHE A 303 -7.04 -0.80 21.92
C PHE A 303 -7.03 0.22 23.08
N ALA A 304 -8.14 0.36 23.80
CA ALA A 304 -8.24 1.34 24.88
C ALA A 304 -7.25 1.07 26.05
N PRO A 305 -7.16 -0.14 26.62
CA PRO A 305 -6.17 -0.42 27.67
C PRO A 305 -4.72 -0.27 27.18
N LEU A 306 -4.47 -0.59 25.92
CA LEU A 306 -3.14 -0.40 25.31
C LEU A 306 -2.81 1.10 25.17
N ALA A 307 -3.76 1.92 24.73
CA ALA A 307 -3.59 3.36 24.61
C ALA A 307 -3.39 4.03 25.99
N ALA A 308 -4.15 3.62 26.99
CA ALA A 308 -3.96 4.07 28.37
C ALA A 308 -2.54 3.76 28.86
N ARG A 309 -2.09 2.51 28.68
CA ARG A 309 -0.72 2.13 29.05
C ARG A 309 0.34 2.92 28.29
N PHE A 310 0.12 3.18 27.01
CA PHE A 310 1.04 4.01 26.20
C PHE A 310 1.15 5.44 26.73
N ALA A 311 0.06 6.00 27.23
CA ALA A 311 0.04 7.34 27.79
C ALA A 311 0.72 7.41 29.18
N ASP A 312 0.47 6.42 30.04
CA ASP A 312 0.83 6.46 31.45
C ASP A 312 2.22 5.86 31.75
N ASP A 313 2.67 4.89 30.94
CA ASP A 313 3.95 4.18 31.09
C ASP A 313 4.97 4.69 30.07
N ALA A 314 5.90 5.53 30.50
CA ALA A 314 6.92 6.12 29.63
C ALA A 314 7.88 5.07 29.04
N ASP A 315 8.20 4.01 29.78
CA ASP A 315 9.09 2.93 29.33
C ASP A 315 8.40 2.08 28.27
N TYR A 316 7.14 1.75 28.50
CA TYR A 316 6.32 1.06 27.50
C TYR A 316 6.18 1.90 26.23
N ARG A 317 5.87 3.19 26.35
CA ARG A 317 5.80 4.12 25.21
C ARG A 317 7.11 4.17 24.44
N GLY A 318 8.23 4.29 25.15
CA GLY A 318 9.58 4.27 24.57
C GLY A 318 9.86 2.97 23.79
N THR A 319 9.50 1.84 24.40
CA THR A 319 9.64 0.51 23.81
C THR A 319 8.80 0.37 22.54
N MET A 320 7.53 0.76 22.56
CA MET A 320 6.64 0.65 21.40
C MET A 320 7.10 1.55 20.24
N ARG A 321 7.57 2.76 20.54
CA ARG A 321 8.15 3.66 19.53
C ARG A 321 9.45 3.11 18.94
N ALA A 322 10.29 2.47 19.74
CA ALA A 322 11.50 1.80 19.26
C ALA A 322 11.16 0.62 18.35
N LYS A 323 10.21 -0.24 18.76
CA LYS A 323 9.71 -1.35 17.93
C LYS A 323 9.17 -0.86 16.58
N ALA A 324 8.39 0.24 16.55
CA ALA A 324 7.90 0.84 15.33
C ALA A 324 9.04 1.22 14.38
N ARG A 325 10.06 1.91 14.87
CA ARG A 325 11.24 2.29 14.06
C ARG A 325 12.03 1.07 13.57
N THR A 326 12.24 0.09 14.43
CA THR A 326 12.93 -1.17 14.07
C THR A 326 12.17 -1.92 12.98
N ARG A 327 10.83 -2.00 13.12
CA ARG A 327 10.00 -2.65 12.10
C ARG A 327 10.08 -1.91 10.77
N PHE A 328 10.01 -0.58 10.76
CA PHE A 328 10.18 0.19 9.52
C PHE A 328 11.55 -0.04 8.89
N ALA A 329 12.62 -0.05 9.66
CA ALA A 329 13.97 -0.32 9.13
C ALA A 329 14.03 -1.68 8.40
N ALA A 330 13.35 -2.70 8.92
CA ALA A 330 13.29 -4.02 8.30
C ALA A 330 12.53 -4.04 6.95
N ILE A 331 11.56 -3.14 6.76
CA ILE A 331 10.74 -3.07 5.54
C ILE A 331 11.05 -1.83 4.67
N SER A 332 12.23 -1.24 4.79
CA SER A 332 12.57 0.00 4.06
C SER A 332 13.65 -0.18 2.99
N SER A 333 14.17 -1.39 2.81
CA SER A 333 15.26 -1.64 1.85
C SER A 333 14.75 -2.12 0.50
N ARG A 334 14.52 -1.19 -0.40
CA ARG A 334 14.12 -1.49 -1.78
C ARG A 334 15.14 -2.34 -2.54
N ASP A 335 16.42 -2.19 -2.25
CA ASP A 335 17.49 -3.00 -2.84
C ASP A 335 17.35 -4.47 -2.44
N VAL A 336 16.94 -4.75 -1.19
CA VAL A 336 16.67 -6.11 -0.71
C VAL A 336 15.48 -6.72 -1.45
N MET A 337 14.38 -5.98 -1.54
CA MET A 337 13.18 -6.43 -2.26
C MET A 337 13.48 -6.76 -3.73
N LEU A 338 14.17 -5.87 -4.45
CA LEU A 338 14.54 -6.13 -5.84
C LEU A 338 15.46 -7.34 -5.99
N ARG A 339 16.42 -7.52 -5.07
CA ARG A 339 17.29 -8.70 -5.06
C ARG A 339 16.48 -9.97 -4.84
N GLN A 340 15.56 -9.99 -3.89
CA GLN A 340 14.65 -11.12 -3.65
C GLN A 340 13.84 -11.47 -4.91
N ILE A 341 13.31 -10.47 -5.63
CA ILE A 341 12.59 -10.69 -6.89
C ILE A 341 13.50 -11.34 -7.93
N LEU A 342 14.67 -10.76 -8.17
CA LEU A 342 15.60 -11.24 -9.21
C LEU A 342 16.16 -12.63 -8.89
N ASP A 343 16.52 -12.88 -7.64
CA ASP A 343 17.03 -14.19 -7.18
C ASP A 343 15.92 -15.25 -7.20
N GLY A 344 14.69 -14.87 -6.79
CA GLY A 344 13.52 -15.74 -6.84
C GLY A 344 13.20 -16.17 -8.27
N VAL A 345 13.19 -15.25 -9.22
CA VAL A 345 12.99 -15.56 -10.64
C VAL A 345 14.09 -16.48 -11.18
N LYS A 346 15.35 -16.20 -10.83
CA LYS A 346 16.47 -17.07 -11.22
C LYS A 346 16.31 -18.49 -10.67
N ALA A 347 15.89 -18.61 -9.41
CA ALA A 347 15.66 -19.92 -8.79
C ALA A 347 14.49 -20.68 -9.44
N LEU A 348 13.41 -19.96 -9.80
CA LEU A 348 12.26 -20.55 -10.48
C LEU A 348 12.58 -20.99 -11.92
N ARG A 349 13.39 -20.21 -12.66
CA ARG A 349 13.91 -20.58 -13.98
C ARG A 349 14.76 -21.86 -13.96
N ALA A 350 15.55 -22.05 -12.88
CA ALA A 350 16.40 -23.23 -12.75
C ALA A 350 15.62 -24.53 -12.48
N LYS A 351 14.34 -24.42 -12.09
CA LYS A 351 13.45 -25.56 -11.80
C LYS A 351 12.50 -25.89 -12.96
N ALA A 352 12.33 -24.97 -13.90
CA ALA A 352 11.48 -25.12 -15.09
C ALA A 352 12.26 -25.74 -16.25
#